data_35ae37591a0af9ab18f66f1d84b63345
#
_entry.id   35ae37591a0af9ab18f66f1d84b63345
#
_cell.length_a   1.000
_cell.length_b   1.000
_cell.length_c   1.000
_cell.angle_alpha   90.00
_cell.angle_beta   90.00
_cell.angle_gamma   90.00
#
_symmetry.space_group_name_H-M   'P 1'
#
loop_
_entity.id
_entity.type
_entity.pdbx_description
1 polymer ?
#
loop_
_entity_poly.entity_id
_entity_poly.type
_entity_poly.pdbx_seq_one_letter_code
_entity_poly.pdbx_strand_id
1 'polypeptide(L)'
;MKRALTLFSFGAMMAFASAQVLANGNIENGKQKAATCFACHGADGNSVDPQYPRLAGQYNAYLVQVLHEYKDGQRNNAIMKGMDATLSDQDIEDIAAYFSSLPTKLDTLKGHVQGD
;
A
#
# COMPACT_ATOMS: atom_id res chain seq x y z
N MET A 1 32.35 -64.93 4.46
CA MET A 1 31.07 -64.33 4.00
C MET A 1 30.79 -63.11 4.84
N LYS A 2 31.11 -61.93 4.33
CA LYS A 2 30.87 -60.64 5.01
C LYS A 2 29.80 -59.88 4.25
N ARG A 3 28.61 -59.79 4.83
CA ARG A 3 27.48 -59.02 4.26
C ARG A 3 27.62 -57.55 4.64
N ALA A 4 27.91 -56.70 3.67
CA ALA A 4 27.91 -55.27 3.84
C ALA A 4 26.48 -54.74 3.84
N LEU A 5 26.07 -54.09 4.93
CA LEU A 5 24.77 -53.47 5.10
C LEU A 5 24.92 -51.99 4.68
N THR A 6 24.42 -51.65 3.50
CA THR A 6 24.40 -50.26 3.00
C THR A 6 23.17 -49.56 3.57
N LEU A 7 23.40 -48.60 4.49
CA LEU A 7 22.37 -47.73 5.00
C LEU A 7 22.14 -46.61 3.97
N PHE A 8 21.01 -46.64 3.32
CA PHE A 8 20.50 -45.54 2.51
C PHE A 8 19.91 -44.47 3.44
N SER A 9 20.64 -43.34 3.61
CA SER A 9 20.14 -42.17 4.31
C SER A 9 19.25 -41.40 3.33
N PHE A 10 17.94 -41.46 3.57
CA PHE A 10 16.94 -40.67 2.85
C PHE A 10 16.87 -39.27 3.50
N GLY A 11 17.63 -38.32 2.94
CA GLY A 11 17.56 -36.93 3.35
C GLY A 11 16.24 -36.29 2.88
N ALA A 12 15.32 -36.08 3.78
CA ALA A 12 14.10 -35.32 3.50
C ALA A 12 14.45 -33.85 3.32
N MET A 13 14.49 -33.41 2.07
CA MET A 13 14.66 -32.02 1.68
C MET A 13 13.32 -31.31 1.88
N MET A 14 13.13 -30.65 3.03
CA MET A 14 11.98 -29.78 3.27
C MET A 14 12.14 -28.52 2.41
N ALA A 15 11.41 -28.47 1.30
CA ALA A 15 11.24 -27.25 0.53
C ALA A 15 10.34 -26.29 1.32
N PHE A 16 10.94 -25.28 1.94
CA PHE A 16 10.21 -24.13 2.44
C PHE A 16 9.69 -23.33 1.24
N ALA A 17 8.45 -23.56 0.85
CA ALA A 17 7.74 -22.69 -0.04
C ALA A 17 7.46 -21.38 0.72
N SER A 18 8.31 -20.38 0.55
CA SER A 18 8.03 -19.01 0.98
C SER A 18 6.84 -18.52 0.15
N ALA A 19 5.64 -18.58 0.71
CA ALA A 19 4.49 -17.89 0.17
C ALA A 19 4.78 -16.40 0.25
N GLN A 20 5.22 -15.82 -0.86
CA GLN A 20 5.23 -14.37 -1.00
C GLN A 20 3.76 -13.96 -1.09
N VAL A 21 3.22 -13.53 0.03
CA VAL A 21 1.95 -12.80 0.06
C VAL A 21 2.26 -11.46 -0.60
N LEU A 22 2.02 -11.37 -1.90
CA LEU A 22 1.85 -10.08 -2.56
C LEU A 22 0.53 -9.55 -2.03
N ALA A 23 0.59 -8.72 -1.01
CA ALA A 23 -0.54 -7.96 -0.52
C ALA A 23 -0.88 -6.89 -1.57
N ASN A 24 -1.49 -7.32 -2.68
CA ASN A 24 -2.16 -6.40 -3.58
C ASN A 24 -3.48 -6.05 -2.92
N GLY A 25 -3.65 -4.82 -2.48
CA GLY A 25 -4.88 -4.32 -1.94
C GLY A 25 -6.04 -4.50 -2.93
N ASN A 26 -7.24 -4.71 -2.40
CA ASN A 26 -8.45 -4.85 -3.19
C ASN A 26 -9.08 -3.47 -3.42
N ILE A 27 -9.19 -3.04 -4.68
CA ILE A 27 -9.69 -1.71 -5.06
C ILE A 27 -11.14 -1.49 -4.58
N GLU A 28 -12.01 -2.49 -4.69
CA GLU A 28 -13.42 -2.35 -4.30
C GLU A 28 -13.58 -2.24 -2.78
N ASN A 29 -12.87 -3.06 -2.03
CA ASN A 29 -12.81 -2.92 -0.57
C ASN A 29 -12.20 -1.57 -0.18
N GLY A 30 -11.15 -1.15 -0.86
CA GLY A 30 -10.50 0.13 -0.65
C GLY A 30 -11.44 1.31 -0.85
N LYS A 31 -12.28 1.27 -1.88
CA LYS A 31 -13.31 2.28 -2.11
C LYS A 31 -14.30 2.39 -0.95
N GLN A 32 -14.74 1.26 -0.42
CA GLN A 32 -15.67 1.23 0.72
C GLN A 32 -14.99 1.77 1.99
N LYS A 33 -13.76 1.34 2.26
CA LYS A 33 -12.98 1.79 3.42
C LYS A 33 -12.59 3.26 3.34
N ALA A 34 -12.31 3.77 2.14
CA ALA A 34 -11.95 5.17 1.90
C ALA A 34 -13.14 6.15 2.00
N ALA A 35 -14.35 5.69 2.25
CA ALA A 35 -15.53 6.57 2.29
C ALA A 35 -15.36 7.75 3.27
N THR A 36 -14.71 7.53 4.41
CA THR A 36 -14.41 8.59 5.38
C THR A 36 -13.33 9.58 4.90
N CYS A 37 -12.50 9.18 3.95
CA CYS A 37 -11.44 10.01 3.39
C CYS A 37 -11.99 11.01 2.36
N PHE A 38 -13.14 10.70 1.75
CA PHE A 38 -13.70 11.48 0.65
C PHE A 38 -14.08 12.91 1.04
N ALA A 39 -14.44 13.15 2.30
CA ALA A 39 -14.83 14.47 2.78
C ALA A 39 -13.71 15.51 2.59
N CYS A 40 -12.45 15.08 2.72
CA CYS A 40 -11.29 15.95 2.62
C CYS A 40 -10.55 15.76 1.28
N HIS A 41 -10.33 14.51 0.87
CA HIS A 41 -9.51 14.20 -0.29
C HIS A 41 -10.30 14.09 -1.61
N GLY A 42 -11.64 14.14 -1.54
CA GLY A 42 -12.53 13.93 -2.68
C GLY A 42 -12.77 12.44 -2.97
N ALA A 43 -13.98 12.12 -3.43
CA ALA A 43 -14.32 10.74 -3.82
C ALA A 43 -13.52 10.27 -5.03
N ASP A 44 -13.07 11.19 -5.88
CA ASP A 44 -12.18 10.94 -7.01
C ASP A 44 -10.68 11.09 -6.64
N GLY A 45 -10.37 11.33 -5.36
CA GLY A 45 -9.01 11.51 -4.86
C GLY A 45 -8.31 12.79 -5.35
N ASN A 46 -9.04 13.69 -6.01
CA ASN A 46 -8.51 14.94 -6.57
C ASN A 46 -9.00 16.15 -5.75
N SER A 47 -8.65 16.21 -4.48
CA SER A 47 -9.01 17.32 -3.61
C SER A 47 -8.89 18.69 -4.29
N VAL A 48 -9.87 19.53 -4.09
CA VAL A 48 -9.87 20.93 -4.58
C VAL A 48 -9.37 21.89 -3.52
N ASP A 49 -9.29 21.47 -2.26
CA ASP A 49 -8.79 22.26 -1.16
C ASP A 49 -7.26 22.06 -1.01
N PRO A 50 -6.46 23.12 -1.04
CA PRO A 50 -5.00 23.01 -0.91
C PRO A 50 -4.52 22.50 0.46
N GLN A 51 -5.38 22.49 1.47
CA GLN A 51 -5.05 21.92 2.79
C GLN A 51 -5.01 20.39 2.77
N TYR A 52 -5.69 19.77 1.80
CA TYR A 52 -5.77 18.32 1.69
C TYR A 52 -5.06 17.83 0.42
N PRO A 53 -4.07 16.96 0.52
CA PRO A 53 -3.35 16.50 -0.66
C PRO A 53 -4.25 15.68 -1.60
N ARG A 54 -3.95 15.74 -2.89
CA ARG A 54 -4.51 14.83 -3.88
C ARG A 54 -3.89 13.46 -3.72
N LEU A 55 -4.73 12.42 -3.75
CA LEU A 55 -4.33 11.03 -3.59
C LEU A 55 -4.46 10.23 -4.88
N ALA A 56 -5.30 10.69 -5.82
CA ALA A 56 -5.54 10.03 -7.09
C ALA A 56 -4.25 9.85 -7.90
N GLY A 57 -4.00 8.62 -8.34
CA GLY A 57 -2.83 8.29 -9.15
C GLY A 57 -1.49 8.34 -8.44
N GLN A 58 -1.49 8.48 -7.10
CA GLN A 58 -0.28 8.38 -6.30
C GLN A 58 0.23 6.93 -6.29
N TYR A 59 1.53 6.75 -6.13
CA TYR A 59 2.11 5.40 -6.05
C TYR A 59 1.56 4.63 -4.86
N ASN A 60 1.09 3.41 -5.10
CA ASN A 60 0.52 2.54 -4.06
C ASN A 60 1.47 2.39 -2.87
N ALA A 61 2.73 2.03 -3.10
CA ALA A 61 3.72 1.85 -2.05
C ALA A 61 3.94 3.13 -1.21
N TYR A 62 3.85 4.31 -1.82
CA TYR A 62 3.95 5.58 -1.09
C TYR A 62 2.74 5.78 -0.18
N LEU A 63 1.52 5.51 -0.67
CA LEU A 63 0.30 5.64 0.13
C LEU A 63 0.32 4.67 1.32
N VAL A 64 0.72 3.42 1.11
CA VAL A 64 0.87 2.41 2.18
C VAL A 64 1.83 2.91 3.24
N GLN A 65 3.02 3.35 2.83
CA GLN A 65 4.03 3.86 3.75
C GLN A 65 3.51 5.05 4.56
N VAL A 66 2.90 6.03 3.91
CA VAL A 66 2.41 7.25 4.57
C VAL A 66 1.31 6.96 5.58
N LEU A 67 0.37 6.05 5.28
CA LEU A 67 -0.67 5.64 6.21
C LEU A 67 -0.06 4.93 7.42
N HIS A 68 0.89 4.04 7.25
CA HIS A 68 1.62 3.44 8.38
C HIS A 68 2.36 4.50 9.22
N GLU A 69 3.03 5.45 8.59
CA GLU A 69 3.73 6.53 9.30
C GLU A 69 2.80 7.37 10.18
N TYR A 70 1.57 7.66 9.72
CA TYR A 70 0.57 8.33 10.55
C TYR A 70 0.10 7.46 11.71
N LYS A 71 -0.20 6.19 11.43
CA LYS A 71 -0.65 5.21 12.43
C LYS A 71 0.39 5.03 13.54
N ASP A 72 1.65 4.91 13.18
CA ASP A 72 2.78 4.69 14.09
C ASP A 72 3.29 5.99 14.75
N GLY A 73 2.76 7.14 14.34
CA GLY A 73 3.15 8.44 14.87
C GLY A 73 4.49 8.98 14.35
N GLN A 74 5.06 8.34 13.33
CA GLN A 74 6.29 8.83 12.67
C GLN A 74 6.02 10.08 11.83
N ARG A 75 4.77 10.24 11.34
CA ARG A 75 4.31 11.42 10.64
C ARG A 75 3.31 12.18 11.50
N ASN A 76 3.61 13.46 11.74
CA ASN A 76 2.80 14.27 12.66
C ASN A 76 1.68 15.01 11.92
N ASN A 77 0.46 14.51 12.04
CA ASN A 77 -0.77 15.19 11.67
C ASN A 77 -1.91 14.59 12.50
N ALA A 78 -2.50 15.41 13.38
CA ALA A 78 -3.50 14.92 14.33
C ALA A 78 -4.78 14.38 13.64
N ILE A 79 -5.18 14.97 12.51
CA ILE A 79 -6.37 14.54 11.75
C ILE A 79 -6.10 13.16 11.14
N MET A 80 -5.00 13.02 10.40
CA MET A 80 -4.66 11.77 9.74
C MET A 80 -4.38 10.66 10.74
N LYS A 81 -3.69 10.93 11.83
CA LYS A 81 -3.49 9.96 12.92
C LYS A 81 -4.82 9.45 13.48
N GLY A 82 -5.80 10.34 13.65
CA GLY A 82 -7.14 9.95 14.09
C GLY A 82 -7.88 9.08 13.06
N MET A 83 -7.76 9.40 11.77
CA MET A 83 -8.37 8.63 10.68
C MET A 83 -7.77 7.24 10.55
N ASP A 84 -6.45 7.12 10.71
CA ASP A 84 -5.73 5.86 10.51
C ASP A 84 -5.75 4.94 11.74
N ALA A 85 -6.12 5.46 12.92
CA ALA A 85 -6.03 4.72 14.19
C ALA A 85 -6.81 3.40 14.20
N THR A 86 -7.89 3.31 13.43
CA THR A 86 -8.76 2.13 13.36
C THR A 86 -8.52 1.22 12.16
N LEU A 87 -7.63 1.62 11.24
CA LEU A 87 -7.33 0.85 10.05
C LEU A 87 -6.47 -0.36 10.38
N SER A 88 -6.83 -1.52 9.84
CA SER A 88 -5.93 -2.67 9.78
C SER A 88 -4.89 -2.48 8.67
N ASP A 89 -3.83 -3.28 8.67
CA ASP A 89 -2.84 -3.25 7.62
C ASP A 89 -3.45 -3.61 6.25
N GLN A 90 -4.44 -4.50 6.23
CA GLN A 90 -5.18 -4.83 5.00
C GLN A 90 -6.05 -3.65 4.54
N ASP A 91 -6.68 -2.90 5.45
CA ASP A 91 -7.43 -1.69 5.08
C ASP A 91 -6.51 -0.65 4.44
N ILE A 92 -5.30 -0.49 4.95
CA ILE A 92 -4.27 0.41 4.40
C ILE A 92 -3.90 -0.01 2.98
N GLU A 93 -3.62 -1.30 2.74
CA GLU A 93 -3.32 -1.82 1.41
C GLU A 93 -4.49 -1.61 0.43
N ASP A 94 -5.72 -1.88 0.87
CA ASP A 94 -6.92 -1.73 0.04
C ASP A 94 -7.18 -0.25 -0.30
N ILE A 95 -7.09 0.67 0.66
CA ILE A 95 -7.24 2.11 0.46
C ILE A 95 -6.17 2.65 -0.49
N ALA A 96 -4.93 2.23 -0.32
CA ALA A 96 -3.83 2.60 -1.20
C ALA A 96 -4.06 2.12 -2.64
N ALA A 97 -4.53 0.87 -2.80
CA ALA A 97 -4.89 0.32 -4.11
C ALA A 97 -6.00 1.13 -4.79
N TYR A 98 -7.02 1.54 -4.03
CA TYR A 98 -8.11 2.35 -4.56
C TYR A 98 -7.62 3.71 -5.07
N PHE A 99 -6.98 4.52 -4.22
CA PHE A 99 -6.54 5.86 -4.64
C PHE A 99 -5.46 5.83 -5.72
N SER A 100 -4.55 4.88 -5.71
CA SER A 100 -3.54 4.73 -6.75
C SER A 100 -4.12 4.39 -8.11
N SER A 101 -5.28 3.72 -8.16
CA SER A 101 -5.97 3.34 -9.39
C SER A 101 -6.76 4.49 -10.04
N LEU A 102 -7.00 5.58 -9.29
CA LEU A 102 -7.81 6.69 -9.78
C LEU A 102 -7.04 7.60 -10.74
N PRO A 103 -7.73 8.16 -11.75
CA PRO A 103 -7.10 9.13 -12.66
C PRO A 103 -6.73 10.41 -11.91
N THR A 104 -5.47 10.81 -12.00
CA THR A 104 -4.99 12.05 -11.40
C THR A 104 -5.27 13.25 -12.28
N LYS A 105 -5.64 14.38 -11.64
CA LYS A 105 -5.70 15.71 -12.29
C LYS A 105 -4.40 16.51 -12.07
N LEU A 106 -3.36 15.89 -11.50
CA LEU A 106 -2.04 16.49 -11.45
C LEU A 106 -1.46 16.46 -12.87
N ASP A 107 -1.30 17.63 -13.44
CA ASP A 107 -0.53 17.79 -14.67
C ASP A 107 0.95 17.88 -14.25
N THR A 108 1.71 16.88 -14.61
CA THR A 108 3.15 17.00 -14.59
C THR A 108 3.50 17.88 -15.78
N LEU A 109 4.14 19.00 -15.53
CA LEU A 109 4.61 19.93 -16.58
C LEU A 109 5.45 19.16 -17.60
N LYS A 110 4.78 18.58 -18.60
CA LYS A 110 5.44 17.92 -19.71
C LYS A 110 6.22 19.00 -20.46
N GLY A 111 7.53 18.99 -20.32
CA GLY A 111 8.43 19.83 -21.09
C GLY A 111 9.05 21.02 -20.36
N HIS A 112 8.91 21.17 -19.06
CA HIS A 112 9.78 22.08 -18.31
C HIS A 112 11.06 21.33 -17.88
N VAL A 113 11.87 20.97 -18.86
CA VAL A 113 13.30 20.78 -18.63
C VAL A 113 13.86 22.20 -18.52
N GLN A 114 13.94 22.71 -17.31
CA GLN A 114 14.62 23.95 -17.04
C GLN A 114 16.12 23.64 -17.07
N GLY A 115 16.74 24.05 -18.15
CA GLY A 115 18.16 23.83 -18.34
C GLY A 115 18.64 24.31 -19.70
N ASP A 116 18.57 25.61 -19.94
CA ASP A 116 19.45 26.33 -20.87
C ASP A 116 19.85 27.65 -20.19
#